data_a5f51025c6456a9fefd73678ef1de2f0
#
_entry.id   a5f51025c6456a9fefd73678ef1de2f0
#
_cell.length_a   1.000
_cell.length_b   1.000
_cell.length_c   1.000
_cell.angle_alpha   90.00
_cell.angle_beta   90.00
_cell.angle_gamma   90.00
#
_symmetry.space_group_name_H-M   'P 1'
#
loop_
_entity.id
_entity.type
_entity.pdbx_description
1 polymer ?
#
loop_
_entity_poly.entity_id
_entity_poly.type
_entity_poly.pdbx_seq_one_letter_code
_entity_poly.pdbx_strand_id
1 'polypeptide(L)'
;MIRSRALATATMLVSGLMLWACAPAAPPPPPAPPPAPPIVGPQTMSERTLMTMAADLAFPSGGFTLTRAGRAKLDELIPALQGIGPGAKVVVYGYTDNHPVGKALMAKGIVDNLDLSSKRANEVVRYLTAKGIDPNIISAKGRGDTHPVAPNETREGRAQNRRIEVSVEQPTG
;
A
#
# COMPACT_ATOMS: atom_id res chain seq x y z
N MET A 1 37.08 -87.65 -30.60
CA MET A 1 36.89 -87.83 -32.07
C MET A 1 36.88 -86.43 -32.65
N ILE A 2 38.02 -85.99 -33.28
CA ILE A 2 38.17 -85.77 -34.71
C ILE A 2 37.28 -84.58 -35.18
N ARG A 3 37.70 -83.47 -35.70
CA ARG A 3 38.82 -82.92 -36.53
C ARG A 3 38.64 -81.44 -36.67
N SER A 4 39.67 -80.70 -36.44
CA SER A 4 40.38 -79.80 -37.38
C SER A 4 39.63 -79.35 -38.63
N ARG A 5 39.63 -77.98 -38.83
CA ARG A 5 40.25 -77.42 -40.06
C ARG A 5 40.26 -75.91 -39.98
N ALA A 6 41.46 -75.37 -40.15
CA ALA A 6 41.81 -74.06 -40.41
C ALA A 6 41.45 -73.61 -41.87
N LEU A 7 41.39 -72.38 -42.13
CA LEU A 7 41.94 -71.63 -43.30
C LEU A 7 41.40 -70.20 -43.22
N ALA A 8 42.20 -69.27 -43.01
CA ALA A 8 43.12 -68.55 -43.86
C ALA A 8 42.49 -67.23 -44.47
N THR A 9 43.06 -66.18 -44.01
CA THR A 9 43.41 -64.96 -44.76
C THR A 9 42.38 -64.25 -45.64
N ALA A 10 42.14 -62.98 -45.30
CA ALA A 10 42.28 -61.88 -46.28
C ALA A 10 42.36 -60.54 -45.58
N THR A 11 43.52 -59.97 -45.59
CA THR A 11 43.83 -58.59 -45.23
C THR A 11 43.28 -57.68 -46.35
N MET A 12 42.34 -56.78 -45.99
CA MET A 12 42.04 -55.63 -46.86
C MET A 12 42.21 -54.34 -46.04
N LEU A 13 43.31 -53.70 -46.30
CA LEU A 13 43.60 -52.31 -45.99
C LEU A 13 42.65 -51.43 -46.79
N VAL A 14 41.64 -50.86 -46.14
CA VAL A 14 40.90 -49.74 -46.72
C VAL A 14 41.39 -48.49 -46.04
N SER A 15 42.20 -47.72 -46.77
CA SER A 15 42.59 -46.36 -46.43
C SER A 15 41.35 -45.47 -46.50
N GLY A 16 40.70 -45.26 -45.36
CA GLY A 16 39.63 -44.29 -45.18
C GLY A 16 40.20 -42.90 -45.04
N LEU A 17 40.07 -42.11 -46.09
CA LEU A 17 40.36 -40.68 -46.10
C LEU A 17 39.42 -40.00 -45.09
N MET A 18 39.92 -39.58 -43.92
CA MET A 18 39.17 -38.75 -42.99
C MET A 18 39.01 -37.37 -43.57
N LEU A 19 37.86 -37.10 -44.21
CA LEU A 19 37.39 -35.74 -44.47
C LEU A 19 37.03 -35.09 -43.17
N TRP A 20 37.91 -34.29 -42.62
CA TRP A 20 37.62 -33.41 -41.50
C TRP A 20 36.66 -32.33 -42.00
N ALA A 21 35.35 -32.51 -41.79
CA ALA A 21 34.35 -31.53 -42.05
C ALA A 21 34.59 -30.37 -41.08
N CYS A 22 35.08 -29.25 -41.60
CA CYS A 22 35.15 -27.99 -40.87
C CYS A 22 33.70 -27.55 -40.60
N ALA A 23 33.16 -27.84 -39.42
CA ALA A 23 31.88 -27.29 -38.99
C ALA A 23 32.05 -25.77 -38.79
N PRO A 24 31.17 -24.94 -39.36
CA PRO A 24 31.22 -23.50 -39.08
C PRO A 24 31.05 -23.24 -37.61
N ALA A 25 31.93 -22.41 -37.04
CA ALA A 25 31.86 -22.01 -35.62
C ALA A 25 30.48 -21.38 -35.36
N ALA A 26 29.82 -21.83 -34.27
CA ALA A 26 28.56 -21.26 -33.83
C ALA A 26 28.73 -19.76 -33.59
N PRO A 27 27.76 -18.92 -33.97
CA PRO A 27 27.83 -17.49 -33.68
C PRO A 27 27.95 -17.26 -32.15
N PRO A 28 28.68 -16.23 -31.70
CA PRO A 28 28.82 -15.92 -30.31
C PRO A 28 27.43 -15.66 -29.68
N PRO A 29 27.20 -16.08 -28.45
CA PRO A 29 25.93 -15.83 -27.78
C PRO A 29 25.67 -14.30 -27.72
N PRO A 30 24.40 -13.88 -27.82
CA PRO A 30 24.05 -12.47 -27.69
C PRO A 30 24.55 -11.91 -26.35
N PRO A 31 24.92 -10.61 -26.31
CA PRO A 31 25.35 -9.99 -25.04
C PRO A 31 24.26 -10.15 -24.01
N ALA A 32 24.67 -10.46 -22.78
CA ALA A 32 23.77 -10.57 -21.65
C ALA A 32 22.95 -9.27 -21.48
N PRO A 33 21.65 -9.35 -21.22
CA PRO A 33 20.86 -8.16 -20.95
C PRO A 33 21.48 -7.37 -19.78
N PRO A 34 21.39 -6.03 -19.81
CA PRO A 34 21.89 -5.21 -18.70
C PRO A 34 21.27 -5.68 -17.38
N PRO A 35 22.00 -5.63 -16.26
CA PRO A 35 21.46 -6.03 -14.97
C PRO A 35 20.18 -5.22 -14.70
N ALA A 36 19.11 -5.92 -14.32
CA ALA A 36 17.87 -5.28 -13.94
C ALA A 36 18.16 -4.25 -12.83
N PRO A 37 17.50 -3.08 -12.85
CA PRO A 37 17.65 -2.12 -11.78
C PRO A 37 17.32 -2.80 -10.44
N PRO A 38 18.00 -2.44 -9.34
CA PRO A 38 17.77 -3.07 -8.05
C PRO A 38 16.26 -2.99 -7.74
N ILE A 39 15.66 -4.14 -7.49
CA ILE A 39 14.28 -4.21 -6.99
C ILE A 39 14.33 -3.57 -5.61
N VAL A 40 13.91 -2.31 -5.52
CA VAL A 40 13.63 -1.68 -4.22
C VAL A 40 12.50 -2.53 -3.64
N GLY A 41 12.83 -3.38 -2.68
CA GLY A 41 11.87 -4.19 -1.95
C GLY A 41 10.78 -3.28 -1.36
N PRO A 42 9.61 -3.80 -0.98
CA PRO A 42 8.58 -3.00 -0.35
C PRO A 42 9.20 -2.30 0.86
N GLN A 43 9.33 -0.96 0.78
CA GLN A 43 9.80 -0.17 1.90
C GLN A 43 8.77 -0.38 3.02
N THR A 44 9.21 -0.94 4.12
CA THR A 44 8.38 -1.10 5.30
C THR A 44 8.08 0.30 5.80
N MET A 45 6.82 0.76 5.66
CA MET A 45 6.40 2.06 6.16
C MET A 45 6.10 1.91 7.65
N SER A 46 6.75 2.72 8.47
CA SER A 46 6.39 2.84 9.88
C SER A 46 5.23 3.84 9.99
N GLU A 47 4.09 3.38 10.47
CA GLU A 47 2.92 4.24 10.73
C GLU A 47 2.92 4.66 12.21
N ARG A 48 2.80 5.96 12.44
CA ARG A 48 2.66 6.55 13.77
C ARG A 48 1.46 7.48 13.82
N THR A 49 0.49 7.18 14.67
CA THR A 49 -0.63 8.09 14.93
C THR A 49 -0.14 9.30 15.73
N LEU A 50 -0.33 10.49 15.19
CA LEU A 50 0.01 11.75 15.84
C LEU A 50 -1.13 12.26 16.70
N MET A 51 -2.38 12.05 16.28
CA MET A 51 -3.56 12.52 16.97
C MET A 51 -4.76 11.61 16.73
N THR A 52 -5.50 11.37 17.79
CA THR A 52 -6.87 10.81 17.73
C THR A 52 -7.85 11.83 18.28
N MET A 53 -8.92 12.10 17.56
CA MET A 53 -9.95 13.07 17.95
C MET A 53 -11.34 12.43 17.82
N ALA A 54 -12.18 12.61 18.84
CA ALA A 54 -13.57 12.17 18.77
C ALA A 54 -14.30 12.88 17.62
N ALA A 55 -15.02 12.11 16.79
CA ALA A 55 -15.77 12.69 15.69
C ALA A 55 -16.90 13.62 16.16
N ASP A 56 -17.45 13.38 17.34
CA ASP A 56 -18.49 14.22 17.95
C ASP A 56 -17.96 15.61 18.34
N LEU A 57 -16.66 15.74 18.63
CA LEU A 57 -15.98 17.03 18.79
C LEU A 57 -15.73 17.71 17.45
N ALA A 58 -15.30 16.92 16.47
CA ALA A 58 -14.89 17.42 15.17
C ALA A 58 -16.06 17.85 14.29
N PHE A 59 -17.21 17.18 14.41
CA PHE A 59 -18.37 17.34 13.53
C PHE A 59 -19.66 17.44 14.33
N PRO A 60 -20.65 18.22 13.86
CA PRO A 60 -21.97 18.21 14.45
C PRO A 60 -22.64 16.85 14.23
N SER A 61 -23.60 16.51 15.07
CA SER A 61 -24.39 15.28 14.88
C SER A 61 -25.02 15.23 13.49
N GLY A 62 -24.83 14.11 12.80
CA GLY A 62 -25.29 13.96 11.42
C GLY A 62 -24.61 14.92 10.42
N GLY A 63 -23.37 15.32 10.68
CA GLY A 63 -22.59 16.21 9.82
C GLY A 63 -21.21 15.69 9.48
N PHE A 64 -20.62 16.35 8.49
CA PHE A 64 -19.24 16.12 8.04
C PHE A 64 -18.46 17.43 7.81
N THR A 65 -19.02 18.58 8.21
CA THR A 65 -18.33 19.89 8.20
C THR A 65 -17.70 20.14 9.56
N LEU A 66 -16.44 20.58 9.61
CA LEU A 66 -15.70 20.79 10.85
C LEU A 66 -16.34 21.86 11.75
N THR A 67 -16.50 21.54 13.02
CA THR A 67 -16.87 22.47 14.08
C THR A 67 -15.73 23.46 14.39
N ARG A 68 -16.02 24.52 15.13
CA ARG A 68 -14.98 25.41 15.66
C ARG A 68 -13.99 24.67 16.57
N ALA A 69 -14.50 23.79 17.44
CA ALA A 69 -13.68 23.00 18.36
C ALA A 69 -12.78 22.00 17.59
N GLY A 70 -13.33 21.33 16.58
CA GLY A 70 -12.56 20.43 15.72
C GLY A 70 -11.43 21.16 15.00
N ARG A 71 -11.70 22.36 14.47
CA ARG A 71 -10.65 23.19 13.82
C ARG A 71 -9.56 23.60 14.80
N ALA A 72 -9.92 24.08 15.99
CA ALA A 72 -8.95 24.45 17.01
C ALA A 72 -8.03 23.26 17.39
N LYS A 73 -8.62 22.05 17.50
CA LYS A 73 -7.84 20.85 17.78
C LYS A 73 -6.89 20.46 16.64
N LEU A 74 -7.30 20.66 15.40
CA LEU A 74 -6.43 20.43 14.23
C LEU A 74 -5.33 21.51 14.12
N ASP A 75 -5.61 22.75 14.53
CA ASP A 75 -4.59 23.82 14.52
C ASP A 75 -3.41 23.49 15.46
N GLU A 76 -3.64 22.78 16.57
CA GLU A 76 -2.56 22.28 17.46
C GLU A 76 -1.60 21.31 16.77
N LEU A 77 -2.06 20.63 15.72
CA LEU A 77 -1.28 19.62 15.00
C LEU A 77 -0.41 20.23 13.88
N ILE A 78 -0.75 21.42 13.39
CA ILE A 78 -0.09 22.04 12.23
C ILE A 78 1.43 22.14 12.38
N PRO A 79 2.01 22.61 13.53
CA PRO A 79 3.45 22.68 13.67
C PRO A 79 4.15 21.32 13.52
N ALA A 80 3.54 20.27 14.06
CA ALA A 80 4.07 18.90 13.95
C ALA A 80 4.02 18.39 12.50
N LEU A 81 2.96 18.72 11.75
CA LEU A 81 2.81 18.33 10.35
C LEU A 81 3.76 19.09 9.42
N GLN A 82 4.05 20.36 9.73
CA GLN A 82 5.02 21.18 8.97
C GLN A 82 6.46 20.75 9.19
N GLY A 83 6.75 20.12 10.35
CA GLY A 83 8.07 19.58 10.69
C GLY A 83 8.34 18.16 10.18
N ILE A 84 7.43 17.56 9.40
CA ILE A 84 7.59 16.20 8.89
C ILE A 84 8.72 16.15 7.86
N GLY A 85 9.62 15.19 8.03
CA GLY A 85 10.77 14.98 7.15
C GLY A 85 10.39 14.55 5.72
N PRO A 86 11.34 14.64 4.79
CA PRO A 86 11.12 14.28 3.38
C PRO A 86 10.76 12.79 3.25
N GLY A 87 9.86 12.50 2.30
CA GLY A 87 9.41 11.12 2.02
C GLY A 87 8.30 10.60 2.94
N ALA A 88 7.97 11.31 4.01
CA ALA A 88 6.84 10.96 4.87
C ALA A 88 5.50 11.34 4.24
N LYS A 89 4.45 10.60 4.59
CA LYS A 89 3.08 10.87 4.17
C LYS A 89 2.17 11.00 5.39
N VAL A 90 1.21 11.88 5.30
CA VAL A 90 0.16 12.05 6.29
C VAL A 90 -1.10 11.34 5.82
N VAL A 91 -1.69 10.52 6.65
CA VAL A 91 -2.95 9.86 6.35
C VAL A 91 -3.97 10.21 7.43
N VAL A 92 -5.10 10.73 6.99
CA VAL A 92 -6.24 11.03 7.86
C VAL A 92 -7.25 9.91 7.71
N TYR A 93 -7.46 9.15 8.77
CA TYR A 93 -8.45 8.09 8.82
C TYR A 93 -9.74 8.58 9.49
N GLY A 94 -10.87 8.28 8.86
CA GLY A 94 -12.18 8.47 9.46
C GLY A 94 -12.79 7.13 9.85
N TYR A 95 -13.38 7.07 11.04
CA TYR A 95 -14.07 5.89 11.56
C TYR A 95 -15.48 6.24 12.05
N THR A 96 -16.38 5.27 12.00
CA THR A 96 -17.73 5.35 12.54
C THR A 96 -17.94 4.25 13.59
N ASP A 97 -19.06 4.31 14.29
CA ASP A 97 -19.62 3.15 14.96
C ASP A 97 -20.36 2.25 13.96
N ASN A 98 -20.93 1.15 14.42
CA ASN A 98 -21.65 0.17 13.60
C ASN A 98 -23.11 0.53 13.31
N HIS A 99 -23.60 1.69 13.75
CA HIS A 99 -24.95 2.12 13.41
C HIS A 99 -25.00 2.58 11.95
N PRO A 100 -26.02 2.16 11.19
CA PRO A 100 -26.21 2.66 9.85
C PRO A 100 -26.41 4.18 9.83
N VAL A 101 -26.02 4.81 8.73
CA VAL A 101 -26.26 6.24 8.52
C VAL A 101 -27.75 6.54 8.55
N GLY A 102 -28.10 7.60 9.29
CA GLY A 102 -29.51 8.01 9.46
C GLY A 102 -30.05 8.74 8.23
N LYS A 103 -31.40 8.83 8.14
CA LYS A 103 -32.11 9.47 7.02
C LYS A 103 -31.62 10.89 6.69
N ALA A 104 -31.22 11.66 7.69
CA ALA A 104 -30.70 13.02 7.51
C ALA A 104 -29.37 13.06 6.73
N LEU A 105 -28.51 12.05 6.89
CA LEU A 105 -27.29 11.88 6.15
C LEU A 105 -27.57 11.34 4.74
N MET A 106 -28.49 10.38 4.61
CA MET A 106 -28.93 9.86 3.33
C MET A 106 -29.52 10.97 2.43
N ALA A 107 -30.28 11.90 3.01
CA ALA A 107 -30.79 13.07 2.29
C ALA A 107 -29.69 14.02 1.80
N LYS A 108 -28.49 13.96 2.41
CA LYS A 108 -27.29 14.70 1.97
C LYS A 108 -26.41 13.91 0.99
N GLY A 109 -26.89 12.75 0.51
CA GLY A 109 -26.17 11.89 -0.42
C GLY A 109 -25.14 10.99 0.23
N ILE A 110 -25.17 10.78 1.54
CA ILE A 110 -24.31 9.81 2.24
C ILE A 110 -25.00 8.45 2.19
N VAL A 111 -24.33 7.46 1.61
CA VAL A 111 -24.93 6.15 1.38
C VAL A 111 -24.68 5.16 2.52
N ASP A 112 -23.52 5.22 3.17
CA ASP A 112 -23.12 4.31 4.23
C ASP A 112 -22.05 4.91 5.17
N ASN A 113 -21.60 4.10 6.12
CA ASN A 113 -20.56 4.47 7.09
C ASN A 113 -19.19 4.70 6.44
N LEU A 114 -18.88 4.01 5.36
CA LEU A 114 -17.65 4.19 4.61
C LEU A 114 -17.64 5.56 3.91
N ASP A 115 -18.73 5.92 3.26
CA ASP A 115 -18.88 7.23 2.62
C ASP A 115 -18.86 8.36 3.66
N LEU A 116 -19.57 8.22 4.79
CA LEU A 116 -19.54 9.21 5.87
C LEU A 116 -18.13 9.45 6.40
N SER A 117 -17.41 8.36 6.71
CA SER A 117 -16.04 8.42 7.24
C SER A 117 -15.08 9.02 6.23
N SER A 118 -15.25 8.70 4.93
CA SER A 118 -14.46 9.26 3.84
C SER A 118 -14.67 10.77 3.71
N LYS A 119 -15.92 11.24 3.73
CA LYS A 119 -16.23 12.69 3.66
C LYS A 119 -15.69 13.45 4.84
N ARG A 120 -15.73 12.88 6.06
CA ARG A 120 -15.15 13.47 7.26
C ARG A 120 -13.63 13.56 7.17
N ALA A 121 -12.95 12.49 6.74
CA ALA A 121 -11.51 12.51 6.55
C ALA A 121 -11.09 13.52 5.46
N ASN A 122 -11.81 13.59 4.35
CA ASN A 122 -11.56 14.56 3.29
C ASN A 122 -11.75 16.02 3.78
N GLU A 123 -12.72 16.29 4.63
CA GLU A 123 -12.93 17.61 5.22
C GLU A 123 -11.75 18.03 6.10
N VAL A 124 -11.18 17.10 6.87
CA VAL A 124 -9.96 17.34 7.66
C VAL A 124 -8.77 17.63 6.74
N VAL A 125 -8.55 16.82 5.70
CA VAL A 125 -7.49 17.03 4.71
C VAL A 125 -7.64 18.38 4.04
N ARG A 126 -8.85 18.74 3.59
CA ARG A 126 -9.15 20.04 3.00
C ARG A 126 -8.80 21.20 3.95
N TYR A 127 -9.14 21.06 5.24
CA TYR A 127 -8.82 22.08 6.25
C TYR A 127 -7.31 22.22 6.45
N LEU A 128 -6.59 21.12 6.65
CA LEU A 128 -5.14 21.15 6.86
C LEU A 128 -4.39 21.67 5.63
N THR A 129 -4.81 21.31 4.42
CA THR A 129 -4.26 21.85 3.18
C THR A 129 -4.48 23.38 3.07
N ALA A 130 -5.67 23.87 3.44
CA ALA A 130 -5.94 25.29 3.49
C ALA A 130 -5.08 26.04 4.55
N LYS A 131 -4.53 25.32 5.52
CA LYS A 131 -3.60 25.82 6.53
C LYS A 131 -2.12 25.67 6.14
N GLY A 132 -1.83 25.26 4.91
CA GLY A 132 -0.49 25.22 4.36
C GLY A 132 0.22 23.86 4.44
N ILE A 133 -0.50 22.77 4.75
CA ILE A 133 0.04 21.41 4.61
C ILE A 133 0.03 21.03 3.12
N ASP A 134 1.16 20.53 2.61
CA ASP A 134 1.31 20.16 1.20
C ASP A 134 0.29 19.06 0.81
N PRO A 135 -0.56 19.30 -0.20
CA PRO A 135 -1.54 18.33 -0.66
C PRO A 135 -0.90 17.04 -1.24
N ASN A 136 0.37 17.08 -1.64
CA ASN A 136 1.07 15.91 -2.18
C ASN A 136 1.49 14.90 -1.10
N ILE A 137 1.58 15.32 0.16
CA ILE A 137 1.98 14.45 1.27
C ILE A 137 0.80 14.02 2.14
N ILE A 138 -0.40 14.60 1.98
CA ILE A 138 -1.57 14.31 2.83
C ILE A 138 -2.68 13.63 2.04
N SER A 139 -3.31 12.62 2.64
CA SER A 139 -4.42 11.89 2.04
C SER A 139 -5.50 11.55 3.07
N ALA A 140 -6.71 11.24 2.59
CA ALA A 140 -7.85 10.85 3.41
C ALA A 140 -8.22 9.38 3.13
N LYS A 141 -8.53 8.63 4.18
CA LYS A 141 -9.05 7.26 4.08
C LYS A 141 -10.25 7.09 5.01
N GLY A 142 -11.42 6.80 4.43
CA GLY A 142 -12.56 6.30 5.20
C GLY A 142 -12.36 4.84 5.57
N ARG A 143 -12.70 4.47 6.79
CA ARG A 143 -12.66 3.09 7.29
C ARG A 143 -14.05 2.59 7.71
N GLY A 144 -15.04 3.47 7.76
CA GLY A 144 -16.37 3.09 8.27
C GLY A 144 -16.28 2.50 9.68
N ASP A 145 -16.97 1.42 9.92
CA ASP A 145 -17.06 0.68 11.18
C ASP A 145 -16.10 -0.53 11.26
N THR A 146 -15.14 -0.65 10.34
CA THR A 146 -14.31 -1.86 10.20
C THR A 146 -13.23 -2.04 11.28
N HIS A 147 -12.87 -1.01 12.03
CA HIS A 147 -11.77 -1.05 13.02
C HIS A 147 -12.24 -0.51 14.36
N PRO A 148 -13.14 -1.20 15.07
CA PRO A 148 -13.61 -0.76 16.37
C PRO A 148 -12.46 -0.82 17.39
N VAL A 149 -12.34 0.19 18.23
CA VAL A 149 -11.40 0.26 19.37
C VAL A 149 -12.09 0.00 20.71
N ALA A 150 -13.42 -0.06 20.70
CA ALA A 150 -14.25 -0.36 21.85
C ALA A 150 -15.52 -1.12 21.44
N PRO A 151 -16.22 -1.78 22.40
CA PRO A 151 -17.47 -2.49 22.12
C PRO A 151 -18.55 -1.56 21.55
N ASN A 152 -19.21 -1.97 20.46
CA ASN A 152 -20.30 -1.20 19.83
C ASN A 152 -21.64 -1.34 20.58
N GLU A 153 -21.74 -2.25 21.51
CA GLU A 153 -22.93 -2.53 22.33
C GLU A 153 -23.23 -1.39 23.30
N THR A 154 -22.18 -0.71 23.77
CA THR A 154 -22.30 0.40 24.71
C THR A 154 -22.31 1.76 23.99
N ARG A 155 -22.96 2.77 24.58
CA ARG A 155 -22.95 4.13 24.05
C ARG A 155 -21.54 4.73 24.09
N GLU A 156 -20.82 4.47 25.15
CA GLU A 156 -19.46 4.94 25.40
C GLU A 156 -18.48 4.33 24.39
N GLY A 157 -18.59 3.02 24.13
CA GLY A 157 -17.76 2.34 23.14
C GLY A 157 -18.02 2.85 21.72
N ARG A 158 -19.28 3.06 21.34
CA ARG A 158 -19.60 3.69 20.06
C ARG A 158 -19.03 5.10 19.94
N ALA A 159 -19.05 5.89 21.01
CA ALA A 159 -18.44 7.22 21.00
C ALA A 159 -16.93 7.17 20.77
N GLN A 160 -16.23 6.15 21.31
CA GLN A 160 -14.80 5.93 21.06
C GLN A 160 -14.54 5.47 19.60
N ASN A 161 -15.42 4.65 19.04
CA ASN A 161 -15.32 4.18 17.65
C ASN A 161 -15.52 5.33 16.65
N ARG A 162 -16.40 6.30 16.93
CA ARG A 162 -16.56 7.51 16.14
C ARG A 162 -15.38 8.45 16.35
N ARG A 163 -14.34 8.30 15.53
CA ARG A 163 -13.10 9.07 15.67
C ARG A 163 -12.46 9.44 14.33
N ILE A 164 -11.57 10.40 14.42
CA ILE A 164 -10.61 10.72 13.35
C ILE A 164 -9.22 10.45 13.90
N GLU A 165 -8.40 9.79 13.11
CA GLU A 165 -6.98 9.60 13.40
C GLU A 165 -6.14 10.31 12.34
N VAL A 166 -5.10 11.01 12.76
CA VAL A 166 -4.09 11.59 11.86
C VAL A 166 -2.79 10.86 12.12
N SER A 167 -2.33 10.13 11.12
CA SER A 167 -1.11 9.31 11.19
C SER A 167 -0.07 9.81 10.21
N VAL A 168 1.20 9.56 10.53
CA VAL A 168 2.34 9.75 9.62
C VAL A 168 2.92 8.39 9.27
N GLU A 169 3.02 8.14 7.98
CA GLU A 169 3.72 7.00 7.40
C GLU A 169 5.12 7.48 7.00
N GLN A 170 6.17 6.89 7.56
CA GLN A 170 7.57 7.20 7.22
C GLN A 170 8.25 5.97 6.62
N PRO A 171 9.08 6.13 5.57
CA PRO A 171 9.91 5.04 5.09
C PRO A 171 10.89 4.65 6.20
N THR A 172 10.90 3.39 6.58
CA THR A 172 11.97 2.81 7.39
C THR A 172 13.15 2.56 6.48
N GLY A 173 14.20 3.38 6.64
CA GLY A 173 15.47 3.22 5.94
C GLY A 173 16.23 1.99 6.40
#